data_66419c887973846c613db4d31ee472ad
#
_entry.id   66419c887973846c613db4d31ee472ad
#
_cell.length_a   1.000
_cell.length_b   1.000
_cell.length_c   1.000
_cell.angle_alpha   90.00
_cell.angle_beta   90.00
_cell.angle_gamma   90.00
#
_symmetry.space_group_name_H-M   'P 1'
#
loop_
_entity.id
_entity.type
_entity.pdbx_description
1 polymer ?
#
loop_
_entity_poly.entity_id
_entity_poly.type
_entity_poly.pdbx_seq_one_letter_code
_entity_poly.pdbx_strand_id
1 'polypeptide(L)'
;MKYRPSVLLVLLCTAVMASAQVTVWPGDVNQNGIVNNVDLLPIGLGYNFFGPARDSINSDFTMQNAAPWNFTFPNGANFANGDCNGDGLINYFYDAFPIYVHYGNTHGTVTPDIFQTGTPGIDPSLFLDGSVLQGPVIAGSSIEVPLNLGTSALPVEDLYGIVFSIHVDPIVIDIDQTQIDFSQLSWANPDQDRIFSVYRVSSSRLDVSWVRTDRNEKSGFGTIAAVDFIIIDDVVTLQIPGTTITIDSIKMIDRFGNEIAIASSELYVEMAPNALSSEQQPAETGISLSPNPTAGLVYIESARPVLRADLYNVTGALAATIQPEKEQFHWPLQHLPNGIYYCEIQTEKAVIRRKVIIQH
;
A
#
# COMPACT_ATOMS: atom_id res chain seq x y z
N MET A 1 26.90 51.07 76.40
CA MET A 1 26.48 49.79 75.77
C MET A 1 25.77 50.12 74.46
N LYS A 2 26.46 49.90 73.30
CA LYS A 2 25.86 50.17 71.98
C LYS A 2 25.36 48.88 71.41
N TYR A 3 24.03 48.73 71.27
CA TYR A 3 23.42 47.59 70.55
C TYR A 3 23.61 47.75 69.01
N ARG A 4 24.25 46.79 68.37
CA ARG A 4 24.28 46.68 66.89
C ARG A 4 23.13 45.75 66.48
N PRO A 5 22.24 46.14 65.57
CA PRO A 5 21.24 45.23 65.05
C PRO A 5 21.91 44.33 64.01
N SER A 6 21.86 43.03 64.22
CA SER A 6 22.22 42.02 63.20
C SER A 6 21.09 41.91 62.20
N VAL A 7 21.32 42.30 60.93
CA VAL A 7 20.39 42.10 59.86
C VAL A 7 20.55 40.66 59.40
N LEU A 8 19.54 39.83 59.64
CA LEU A 8 19.46 38.45 59.13
C LEU A 8 18.97 38.50 57.68
N LEU A 9 19.85 38.29 56.72
CA LEU A 9 19.53 38.19 55.29
C LEU A 9 18.97 36.80 55.05
N VAL A 10 17.62 36.68 54.93
CA VAL A 10 16.95 35.44 54.51
C VAL A 10 17.06 35.33 52.99
N LEU A 11 17.97 34.47 52.47
CA LEU A 11 18.09 34.15 51.08
C LEU A 11 16.94 33.19 50.72
N LEU A 12 15.89 33.73 50.09
CA LEU A 12 14.80 32.90 49.54
C LEU A 12 15.30 32.23 48.25
N CYS A 13 15.79 30.99 48.36
CA CYS A 13 16.09 30.15 47.22
C CYS A 13 14.76 29.70 46.58
N THR A 14 14.28 30.39 45.56
CA THR A 14 13.25 29.88 44.68
C THR A 14 13.86 28.77 43.84
N ALA A 15 13.63 27.53 44.24
CA ALA A 15 13.91 26.39 43.37
C ALA A 15 12.98 26.50 42.16
N VAL A 16 13.50 26.93 41.02
CA VAL A 16 12.83 26.77 39.76
C VAL A 16 12.83 25.26 39.51
N MET A 17 11.72 24.62 39.76
CA MET A 17 11.49 23.24 39.32
C MET A 17 11.53 23.26 37.82
N ALA A 18 12.66 22.90 37.23
CA ALA A 18 12.71 22.60 35.82
C ALA A 18 11.74 21.43 35.56
N SER A 19 10.59 21.72 35.01
CA SER A 19 9.66 20.69 34.54
C SER A 19 10.45 19.85 33.53
N ALA A 20 10.53 18.53 33.76
CA ALA A 20 11.05 17.64 32.75
C ALA A 20 10.22 17.83 31.48
N GLN A 21 10.90 18.14 30.36
CA GLN A 21 10.22 18.29 29.08
C GLN A 21 10.37 17.00 28.27
N VAL A 22 9.35 16.66 27.52
CA VAL A 22 9.35 15.57 26.54
C VAL A 22 9.59 16.20 25.17
N THR A 23 10.49 15.60 24.40
CA THR A 23 10.69 15.97 23.00
C THR A 23 9.73 15.16 22.13
N VAL A 24 8.91 15.83 21.35
CA VAL A 24 7.95 15.23 20.42
C VAL A 24 8.35 15.54 18.99
N TRP A 25 8.31 14.53 18.14
CA TRP A 25 8.39 14.66 16.69
C TRP A 25 7.06 14.16 16.13
N PRO A 26 6.18 15.04 15.61
CA PRO A 26 4.86 14.66 15.15
C PRO A 26 4.91 13.52 14.11
N GLY A 27 4.26 12.40 14.43
CA GLY A 27 4.27 11.19 13.65
C GLY A 27 5.23 10.10 14.13
N ASP A 28 6.35 10.41 14.77
CA ASP A 28 7.22 9.42 15.43
C ASP A 28 6.76 9.18 16.88
N VAL A 29 5.70 8.39 17.00
CA VAL A 29 5.03 8.16 18.28
C VAL A 29 5.82 7.22 19.18
N ASN A 30 6.50 6.24 18.58
CA ASN A 30 7.31 5.26 19.30
C ASN A 30 8.73 5.76 19.61
N GLN A 31 9.10 6.96 19.13
CA GLN A 31 10.41 7.62 19.32
C GLN A 31 11.61 6.80 18.83
N ASN A 32 11.46 6.06 17.75
CA ASN A 32 12.57 5.32 17.16
C ASN A 32 13.36 6.12 16.10
N GLY A 33 12.97 7.37 15.81
CA GLY A 33 13.63 8.27 14.87
C GLY A 33 13.16 8.17 13.43
N ILE A 34 12.12 7.38 13.14
CA ILE A 34 11.51 7.24 11.82
C ILE A 34 9.98 7.15 11.95
N VAL A 35 9.28 7.86 11.09
CA VAL A 35 7.82 7.77 10.99
C VAL A 35 7.43 6.64 10.04
N ASN A 36 6.69 5.65 10.54
CA ASN A 36 6.23 4.53 9.72
C ASN A 36 4.89 3.93 10.24
N ASN A 37 4.50 2.79 9.68
CA ASN A 37 3.25 2.14 10.05
C ASN A 37 3.20 1.65 11.50
N VAL A 38 4.34 1.39 12.14
CA VAL A 38 4.40 0.93 13.53
C VAL A 38 3.94 2.02 14.52
N ASP A 39 4.08 3.30 14.15
CA ASP A 39 3.66 4.43 14.96
C ASP A 39 2.14 4.51 15.19
N LEU A 40 1.35 3.81 14.35
CA LEU A 40 -0.10 3.77 14.54
C LEU A 40 -0.51 2.91 15.75
N LEU A 41 0.27 1.89 16.11
CA LEU A 41 -0.04 1.01 17.24
C LEU A 41 -0.16 1.78 18.57
N PRO A 42 0.81 2.63 18.96
CA PRO A 42 0.68 3.44 20.17
C PRO A 42 -0.46 4.47 20.09
N ILE A 43 -0.86 4.98 18.92
CA ILE A 43 -2.07 5.82 18.81
C ILE A 43 -3.31 5.04 19.29
N GLY A 44 -3.46 3.77 18.91
CA GLY A 44 -4.55 2.93 19.40
C GLY A 44 -4.49 2.70 20.91
N LEU A 45 -3.29 2.43 21.47
CA LEU A 45 -3.10 2.25 22.91
C LEU A 45 -3.41 3.51 23.71
N GLY A 46 -3.06 4.69 23.18
CA GLY A 46 -3.30 6.00 23.80
C GLY A 46 -4.62 6.64 23.42
N TYR A 47 -5.47 5.98 22.66
CA TYR A 47 -6.69 6.59 22.13
C TYR A 47 -7.63 7.12 23.24
N ASN A 48 -8.10 8.39 23.07
CA ASN A 48 -8.92 9.10 24.04
C ASN A 48 -8.23 9.35 25.40
N PHE A 49 -6.91 9.22 25.50
CA PHE A 49 -6.20 9.80 26.62
C PHE A 49 -5.97 11.30 26.38
N PHE A 50 -5.92 12.04 27.48
CA PHE A 50 -5.68 13.48 27.45
C PHE A 50 -4.62 13.88 28.46
N GLY A 51 -3.95 14.98 28.15
CA GLY A 51 -2.91 15.57 28.98
C GLY A 51 -2.68 17.04 28.69
N PRO A 52 -1.59 17.64 29.20
CA PRO A 52 -1.25 19.01 28.88
C PRO A 52 -1.06 19.24 27.39
N ALA A 53 -1.79 20.20 26.82
CA ALA A 53 -1.56 20.66 25.47
C ALA A 53 -0.20 21.38 25.34
N ARG A 54 0.38 21.38 24.14
CA ARG A 54 1.57 22.20 23.85
C ARG A 54 1.21 23.68 23.68
N ASP A 55 2.19 24.55 23.89
CA ASP A 55 2.03 26.00 23.67
C ASP A 55 1.73 26.33 22.19
N SER A 56 2.22 25.49 21.28
CA SER A 56 1.96 25.58 19.84
C SER A 56 1.27 24.32 19.34
N ILE A 57 0.03 24.48 18.88
CA ILE A 57 -0.77 23.40 18.29
C ILE A 57 -0.46 23.32 16.80
N ASN A 58 0.39 22.38 16.40
CA ASN A 58 0.72 22.10 15.02
C ASN A 58 1.30 20.67 14.90
N SER A 59 1.28 20.14 13.69
CA SER A 59 1.82 18.81 13.37
C SER A 59 3.04 18.87 12.44
N ASP A 60 3.75 20.00 12.39
CA ASP A 60 4.95 20.13 11.57
C ASP A 60 6.03 19.13 12.04
N PHE A 61 6.74 18.51 11.12
CA PHE A 61 7.82 17.57 11.43
C PHE A 61 9.08 18.32 11.90
N THR A 62 9.00 18.86 13.07
CA THR A 62 10.09 19.58 13.76
C THR A 62 10.11 19.19 15.23
N MET A 63 11.25 19.35 15.86
CA MET A 63 11.39 19.11 17.28
C MET A 63 10.49 20.06 18.10
N GLN A 64 9.57 19.50 18.87
CA GLN A 64 8.63 20.22 19.71
C GLN A 64 8.77 19.78 21.16
N ASN A 65 8.64 20.74 22.09
CA ASN A 65 8.68 20.45 23.51
C ASN A 65 7.25 20.32 24.07
N ALA A 66 7.02 19.29 24.86
CA ALA A 66 5.77 19.05 25.55
C ALA A 66 5.99 18.86 27.05
N ALA A 67 4.99 19.22 27.85
CA ALA A 67 4.95 18.77 29.24
C ALA A 67 4.68 17.24 29.26
N PRO A 68 5.34 16.48 30.14
CA PRO A 68 5.11 15.05 30.22
C PRO A 68 3.68 14.75 30.68
N TRP A 69 3.06 13.76 30.04
CA TRP A 69 1.81 13.19 30.54
C TRP A 69 2.10 12.15 31.62
N ASN A 70 1.08 11.78 32.41
CA ASN A 70 1.23 10.82 33.51
C ASN A 70 1.34 9.35 33.05
N PHE A 71 1.38 9.10 31.75
CA PHE A 71 1.37 7.77 31.16
C PHE A 71 2.54 7.61 30.18
N THR A 72 3.00 6.36 30.04
CA THR A 72 4.01 5.95 29.05
C THR A 72 3.50 4.77 28.24
N PHE A 73 3.88 4.73 26.98
CA PHE A 73 3.72 3.56 26.12
C PHE A 73 4.61 2.41 26.62
N PRO A 74 4.34 1.14 26.21
CA PRO A 74 5.11 -0.02 26.65
C PRO A 74 6.61 0.07 26.34
N ASN A 75 6.99 0.75 25.27
CA ASN A 75 8.39 1.02 24.90
C ASN A 75 9.06 2.13 25.75
N GLY A 76 8.33 2.74 26.70
CA GLY A 76 8.80 3.83 27.57
C GLY A 76 8.60 5.23 27.02
N ALA A 77 8.16 5.42 25.79
CA ALA A 77 7.82 6.74 25.25
C ALA A 77 6.63 7.34 26.01
N ASN A 78 6.68 8.65 26.28
CA ASN A 78 5.61 9.35 26.97
C ASN A 78 4.38 9.49 26.08
N PHE A 79 3.16 9.45 26.65
CA PHE A 79 1.92 9.64 25.88
C PHE A 79 1.83 10.97 25.16
N ALA A 80 2.59 11.99 25.58
CA ALA A 80 2.72 13.25 24.86
C ALA A 80 3.23 13.06 23.41
N ASN A 81 3.91 11.95 23.09
CA ASN A 81 4.33 11.63 21.72
C ASN A 81 3.17 11.16 20.84
N GLY A 82 2.10 10.62 21.45
CA GLY A 82 0.89 10.26 20.72
C GLY A 82 0.00 11.46 20.37
N ASP A 83 0.17 12.58 21.09
CA ASP A 83 -0.46 13.85 20.77
C ASP A 83 0.34 14.58 19.68
N CYS A 84 0.21 14.12 18.44
CA CYS A 84 1.02 14.59 17.32
C CYS A 84 0.73 16.04 16.95
N ASN A 85 -0.51 16.53 17.12
CA ASN A 85 -0.86 17.93 16.84
C ASN A 85 -0.65 18.87 18.04
N GLY A 86 -0.53 18.35 19.27
CA GLY A 86 -0.29 19.12 20.47
C GLY A 86 -1.51 19.73 21.14
N ASP A 87 -2.71 19.27 20.82
CA ASP A 87 -3.96 19.80 21.37
C ASP A 87 -4.31 19.24 22.77
N GLY A 88 -3.56 18.26 23.25
CA GLY A 88 -3.74 17.62 24.54
C GLY A 88 -4.66 16.42 24.53
N LEU A 89 -5.02 15.87 23.36
CA LEU A 89 -5.88 14.70 23.20
C LEU A 89 -5.30 13.76 22.14
N ILE A 90 -5.17 12.47 22.42
CA ILE A 90 -4.82 11.48 21.39
C ILE A 90 -6.09 11.02 20.69
N ASN A 91 -6.18 11.30 19.38
CA ASN A 91 -7.34 10.95 18.56
C ASN A 91 -6.94 10.51 17.13
N TYR A 92 -7.92 10.01 16.37
CA TYR A 92 -7.64 9.53 15.01
C TYR A 92 -7.28 10.68 14.05
N PHE A 93 -8.12 11.71 14.03
CA PHE A 93 -8.10 12.67 12.93
C PHE A 93 -6.85 13.56 12.94
N TYR A 94 -6.38 13.94 14.13
CA TYR A 94 -5.29 14.90 14.25
C TYR A 94 -3.94 14.26 14.59
N ASP A 95 -3.93 13.01 15.10
CA ASP A 95 -2.70 12.36 15.55
C ASP A 95 -2.26 11.20 14.67
N ALA A 96 -3.18 10.43 14.08
CA ALA A 96 -2.83 9.43 13.09
C ALA A 96 -2.50 10.04 11.72
N PHE A 97 -3.12 11.17 11.35
CA PHE A 97 -2.87 11.85 10.08
C PHE A 97 -1.41 12.34 9.92
N PRO A 98 -0.74 12.91 10.94
CA PRO A 98 0.70 13.24 10.86
C PRO A 98 1.60 12.04 10.54
N ILE A 99 1.27 10.84 11.00
CA ILE A 99 2.00 9.62 10.62
C ILE A 99 1.94 9.43 9.10
N TYR A 100 0.77 9.61 8.50
CA TYR A 100 0.60 9.49 7.05
C TYR A 100 1.36 10.58 6.28
N VAL A 101 1.25 11.84 6.72
CA VAL A 101 1.89 12.98 6.03
C VAL A 101 3.42 12.96 6.12
N HIS A 102 3.94 12.50 7.25
CA HIS A 102 5.39 12.48 7.52
C HIS A 102 6.03 11.12 7.30
N TYR A 103 5.31 10.19 6.68
CA TYR A 103 5.77 8.82 6.46
C TYR A 103 7.16 8.77 5.80
N GLY A 104 8.07 8.00 6.40
CA GLY A 104 9.46 7.89 5.95
C GLY A 104 10.38 9.01 6.40
N ASN A 105 9.87 10.08 7.01
CA ASN A 105 10.72 11.13 7.58
C ASN A 105 11.50 10.60 8.78
N THR A 106 12.72 11.07 8.93
CA THR A 106 13.63 10.64 10.00
C THR A 106 14.19 11.83 10.76
N HIS A 107 14.54 11.59 12.02
CA HIS A 107 15.25 12.55 12.85
C HIS A 107 16.22 11.85 13.81
N GLY A 108 17.23 12.57 14.31
CA GLY A 108 18.18 12.03 15.29
C GLY A 108 18.84 10.73 14.83
N THR A 109 18.94 9.77 15.74
CA THR A 109 19.45 8.42 15.45
C THR A 109 18.26 7.49 15.23
N VAL A 110 18.16 6.89 14.04
CA VAL A 110 17.12 5.92 13.73
C VAL A 110 17.47 4.58 14.36
N THR A 111 16.54 4.05 15.14
CA THR A 111 16.56 2.67 15.66
C THR A 111 15.53 1.87 14.87
N PRO A 112 15.92 0.91 14.03
CA PRO A 112 14.96 0.11 13.26
C PRO A 112 13.95 -0.62 14.16
N ASP A 113 12.72 -0.72 13.67
CA ASP A 113 11.72 -1.55 14.33
C ASP A 113 12.14 -3.02 14.32
N ILE A 114 11.82 -3.71 15.41
CA ILE A 114 12.04 -5.15 15.53
C ILE A 114 10.70 -5.84 15.35
N PHE A 115 10.68 -6.90 14.55
CA PHE A 115 9.49 -7.71 14.26
C PHE A 115 9.71 -9.12 14.76
N GLN A 116 8.83 -9.61 15.62
CA GLN A 116 8.90 -10.97 16.13
C GLN A 116 8.28 -11.94 15.13
N THR A 117 9.12 -12.60 14.34
CA THR A 117 8.66 -13.60 13.38
C THR A 117 8.15 -14.84 14.08
N GLY A 118 6.89 -15.21 13.80
CA GLY A 118 6.31 -16.48 14.26
C GLY A 118 6.81 -17.67 13.46
N THR A 119 6.63 -18.86 14.03
CA THR A 119 7.00 -20.12 13.43
C THR A 119 5.80 -20.76 12.72
N PRO A 120 5.85 -21.02 11.41
CA PRO A 120 4.76 -21.69 10.70
C PRO A 120 4.40 -23.04 11.34
N GLY A 121 3.08 -23.26 11.52
CA GLY A 121 2.55 -24.48 12.14
C GLY A 121 2.61 -24.53 13.67
N ILE A 122 3.18 -23.51 14.31
CA ILE A 122 3.22 -23.34 15.78
C ILE A 122 2.46 -22.07 16.17
N ASP A 123 2.78 -20.96 15.52
CA ASP A 123 2.15 -19.67 15.77
C ASP A 123 1.04 -19.39 14.75
N PRO A 124 0.04 -18.55 15.09
CA PRO A 124 -0.96 -18.11 14.13
C PRO A 124 -0.31 -17.44 12.93
N SER A 125 -0.96 -17.50 11.76
CA SER A 125 -0.39 -16.97 10.52
C SER A 125 -1.24 -15.83 9.97
N LEU A 126 -0.58 -14.81 9.40
CA LEU A 126 -1.19 -13.82 8.51
C LEU A 126 -0.91 -14.23 7.07
N PHE A 127 -1.96 -14.40 6.26
CA PHE A 127 -1.82 -14.89 4.88
C PHE A 127 -2.94 -14.44 3.96
N LEU A 128 -2.64 -14.39 2.68
CA LEU A 128 -3.62 -14.21 1.61
C LEU A 128 -4.19 -15.57 1.20
N ASP A 129 -5.52 -15.71 1.22
CA ASP A 129 -6.18 -16.97 0.88
C ASP A 129 -6.36 -17.13 -0.62
N GLY A 130 -5.40 -17.76 -1.27
CA GLY A 130 -5.44 -18.05 -2.71
C GLY A 130 -6.44 -19.12 -3.12
N SER A 131 -7.16 -19.77 -2.20
CA SER A 131 -8.16 -20.81 -2.53
C SER A 131 -9.35 -20.24 -3.30
N VAL A 132 -9.56 -18.93 -3.26
CA VAL A 132 -10.59 -18.23 -4.02
C VAL A 132 -10.28 -18.11 -5.52
N LEU A 133 -9.01 -18.26 -5.91
CA LEU A 133 -8.57 -18.16 -7.30
C LEU A 133 -8.97 -19.41 -8.05
N GLN A 134 -9.83 -19.27 -9.08
CA GLN A 134 -10.38 -20.39 -9.85
C GLN A 134 -9.46 -20.90 -10.98
N GLY A 135 -8.18 -20.57 -10.93
CA GLY A 135 -7.16 -20.95 -11.90
C GLY A 135 -6.27 -19.79 -12.26
N PRO A 136 -5.49 -19.89 -13.35
CA PRO A 136 -4.57 -18.84 -13.76
C PRO A 136 -5.28 -17.51 -14.02
N VAL A 137 -4.67 -16.43 -13.55
CA VAL A 137 -5.22 -15.07 -13.61
C VAL A 137 -4.87 -14.42 -14.94
N ILE A 138 -5.81 -13.67 -15.50
CA ILE A 138 -5.67 -13.00 -16.80
C ILE A 138 -5.06 -11.60 -16.57
N ALA A 139 -4.10 -11.21 -17.42
CA ALA A 139 -3.59 -9.84 -17.44
C ALA A 139 -4.72 -8.82 -17.65
N GLY A 140 -4.67 -7.68 -16.97
CA GLY A 140 -5.69 -6.65 -17.00
C GLY A 140 -6.92 -6.93 -16.16
N SER A 141 -6.96 -8.02 -15.39
CA SER A 141 -8.04 -8.31 -14.46
C SER A 141 -7.74 -7.82 -13.05
N SER A 142 -8.77 -7.73 -12.22
CA SER A 142 -8.61 -7.61 -10.77
C SER A 142 -8.80 -8.96 -10.10
N ILE A 143 -8.13 -9.16 -8.97
CA ILE A 143 -8.33 -10.32 -8.10
C ILE A 143 -8.57 -9.84 -6.67
N GLU A 144 -9.72 -10.21 -6.11
CA GLU A 144 -10.00 -9.99 -4.69
C GLU A 144 -9.58 -11.22 -3.89
N VAL A 145 -8.67 -11.03 -2.95
CA VAL A 145 -8.09 -12.11 -2.14
C VAL A 145 -8.34 -11.81 -0.67
N PRO A 146 -8.98 -12.72 0.09
CA PRO A 146 -9.14 -12.55 1.53
C PRO A 146 -7.77 -12.53 2.24
N LEU A 147 -7.59 -11.56 3.12
CA LEU A 147 -6.48 -11.51 4.07
C LEU A 147 -6.95 -12.15 5.37
N ASN A 148 -6.40 -13.31 5.68
CA ASN A 148 -6.76 -14.11 6.84
C ASN A 148 -5.71 -13.99 7.93
N LEU A 149 -6.15 -13.93 9.18
CA LEU A 149 -5.31 -13.97 10.37
C LEU A 149 -5.74 -15.12 11.27
N GLY A 150 -4.82 -16.07 11.52
CA GLY A 150 -5.08 -17.30 12.25
C GLY A 150 -5.93 -18.30 11.47
N THR A 151 -6.03 -19.50 12.01
CA THR A 151 -6.86 -20.61 11.52
C THR A 151 -7.61 -21.26 12.67
N SER A 152 -8.57 -22.14 12.38
CA SER A 152 -9.30 -22.88 13.43
C SER A 152 -8.39 -23.77 14.27
N ALA A 153 -7.23 -24.20 13.75
CA ALA A 153 -6.23 -24.99 14.46
C ALA A 153 -5.26 -24.13 15.27
N LEU A 154 -4.99 -22.91 14.80
CA LEU A 154 -4.09 -21.94 15.41
C LEU A 154 -4.79 -20.56 15.42
N PRO A 155 -5.77 -20.35 16.31
CA PRO A 155 -6.44 -19.07 16.42
C PRO A 155 -5.51 -18.03 17.02
N VAL A 156 -5.82 -16.76 16.76
CA VAL A 156 -5.16 -15.62 17.40
C VAL A 156 -5.83 -15.34 18.74
N GLU A 157 -5.04 -15.04 19.74
CA GLU A 157 -5.49 -14.56 21.04
C GLU A 157 -5.05 -13.11 21.24
N ASP A 158 -5.89 -12.34 21.95
CA ASP A 158 -5.60 -10.99 22.44
C ASP A 158 -5.18 -9.96 21.38
N LEU A 159 -5.70 -10.07 20.15
CA LEU A 159 -5.46 -9.08 19.09
C LEU A 159 -5.97 -7.70 19.50
N TYR A 160 -5.07 -6.74 19.61
CA TYR A 160 -5.41 -5.33 19.78
C TYR A 160 -4.97 -4.49 18.58
N GLY A 161 -3.80 -4.76 18.00
CA GLY A 161 -3.32 -4.08 16.82
C GLY A 161 -2.33 -4.94 16.03
N ILE A 162 -2.26 -4.69 14.73
CA ILE A 162 -1.33 -5.37 13.83
C ILE A 162 -0.85 -4.40 12.75
N VAL A 163 0.44 -4.47 12.45
CA VAL A 163 1.04 -3.84 11.27
C VAL A 163 1.79 -4.89 10.47
N PHE A 164 1.88 -4.69 9.17
CA PHE A 164 2.60 -5.57 8.24
C PHE A 164 2.89 -4.87 6.92
N SER A 165 3.75 -5.48 6.11
CA SER A 165 4.05 -5.03 4.75
C SER A 165 3.62 -6.08 3.74
N ILE A 166 3.00 -5.65 2.64
CA ILE A 166 2.70 -6.49 1.47
C ILE A 166 3.67 -6.12 0.36
N HIS A 167 4.35 -7.11 -0.20
CA HIS A 167 5.27 -6.95 -1.32
C HIS A 167 4.74 -7.66 -2.56
N VAL A 168 4.84 -6.97 -3.69
CA VAL A 168 4.41 -7.45 -5.00
C VAL A 168 5.50 -7.22 -6.05
N ASP A 169 5.43 -7.93 -7.15
CA ASP A 169 6.20 -7.61 -8.34
C ASP A 169 5.52 -6.45 -9.09
N PRO A 170 6.15 -5.27 -9.17
CA PRO A 170 5.56 -4.08 -9.79
C PRO A 170 5.44 -4.19 -11.32
N ILE A 171 6.01 -5.24 -11.92
CA ILE A 171 5.83 -5.54 -13.35
C ILE A 171 4.49 -6.22 -13.58
N VAL A 172 3.96 -6.93 -12.57
CA VAL A 172 2.74 -7.75 -12.68
C VAL A 172 1.55 -7.08 -11.99
N ILE A 173 1.77 -6.46 -10.83
CA ILE A 173 0.70 -5.90 -10.00
C ILE A 173 0.85 -4.38 -9.90
N ASP A 174 -0.24 -3.67 -10.24
CA ASP A 174 -0.34 -2.22 -10.05
C ASP A 174 -0.70 -1.93 -8.60
N ILE A 175 0.32 -1.60 -7.82
CA ILE A 175 0.16 -1.32 -6.39
C ILE A 175 -0.57 0.00 -6.14
N ASP A 176 -0.53 0.95 -7.08
CA ASP A 176 -1.19 2.24 -6.94
C ASP A 176 -2.72 2.12 -6.99
N GLN A 177 -3.21 1.10 -7.68
CA GLN A 177 -4.63 0.77 -7.76
C GLN A 177 -5.05 -0.35 -6.81
N THR A 178 -4.10 -1.03 -6.15
CA THR A 178 -4.41 -2.05 -5.13
C THR A 178 -5.14 -1.43 -3.95
N GLN A 179 -6.22 -2.05 -3.51
CA GLN A 179 -7.05 -1.60 -2.40
C GLN A 179 -7.12 -2.65 -1.30
N ILE A 180 -7.24 -2.21 -0.05
CA ILE A 180 -7.47 -3.10 1.09
C ILE A 180 -8.77 -2.66 1.75
N ASP A 181 -9.76 -3.54 1.75
CA ASP A 181 -11.07 -3.29 2.34
C ASP A 181 -11.19 -3.97 3.70
N PHE A 182 -11.20 -3.15 4.75
CA PHE A 182 -11.47 -3.57 6.12
C PHE A 182 -12.95 -3.45 6.51
N SER A 183 -13.84 -3.11 5.60
CA SER A 183 -15.27 -2.95 5.87
C SER A 183 -15.99 -4.29 6.07
N GLN A 184 -15.42 -5.38 5.56
CA GLN A 184 -15.92 -6.72 5.77
C GLN A 184 -16.06 -6.99 7.26
N LEU A 185 -17.25 -7.44 7.69
CA LEU A 185 -17.51 -7.86 9.06
C LEU A 185 -16.56 -9.01 9.40
N SER A 186 -15.46 -8.70 10.06
CA SER A 186 -14.50 -9.70 10.51
C SER A 186 -14.67 -9.98 12.01
N TRP A 187 -14.24 -11.14 12.45
CA TRP A 187 -14.19 -11.48 13.86
C TRP A 187 -13.35 -10.46 14.68
N ALA A 188 -12.35 -9.87 14.03
CA ALA A 188 -11.46 -8.91 14.66
C ALA A 188 -12.13 -7.55 14.92
N ASN A 189 -13.19 -7.23 14.19
CA ASN A 189 -13.75 -5.89 14.19
C ASN A 189 -15.28 -5.85 14.04
N PRO A 190 -16.03 -6.47 14.95
CA PRO A 190 -17.49 -6.45 14.88
C PRO A 190 -18.08 -5.05 15.11
N ASP A 191 -17.36 -4.16 15.83
CA ASP A 191 -17.89 -2.92 16.38
C ASP A 191 -17.37 -1.65 15.69
N GLN A 192 -16.49 -1.78 14.69
CA GLN A 192 -15.83 -0.69 13.95
C GLN A 192 -14.97 0.28 14.81
N ASP A 193 -14.71 -0.03 16.07
CA ASP A 193 -13.85 0.75 16.97
C ASP A 193 -12.36 0.53 16.65
N ARG A 194 -11.93 1.07 15.53
CA ARG A 194 -10.58 0.89 15.00
C ARG A 194 -10.06 2.07 14.19
N ILE A 195 -8.76 2.12 14.08
CA ILE A 195 -8.04 2.94 13.11
C ILE A 195 -7.29 2.01 12.17
N PHE A 196 -7.27 2.33 10.88
CA PHE A 196 -6.42 1.66 9.91
C PHE A 196 -5.78 2.65 8.96
N SER A 197 -4.65 2.26 8.40
CA SER A 197 -3.92 3.03 7.39
C SER A 197 -3.27 2.07 6.39
N VAL A 198 -3.28 2.48 5.13
CA VAL A 198 -2.54 1.82 4.05
C VAL A 198 -1.66 2.87 3.40
N TYR A 199 -0.35 2.65 3.42
CA TYR A 199 0.63 3.57 2.85
C TYR A 199 1.41 2.90 1.72
N ARG A 200 1.45 3.56 0.57
CA ARG A 200 2.22 3.10 -0.59
C ARG A 200 3.66 3.58 -0.47
N VAL A 201 4.56 2.70 -0.04
CA VAL A 201 5.97 3.03 0.18
C VAL A 201 6.73 3.12 -1.13
N SER A 202 6.41 2.23 -2.07
CA SER A 202 7.04 2.15 -3.39
C SER A 202 6.09 1.47 -4.37
N SER A 203 6.50 1.33 -5.62
CA SER A 203 5.77 0.55 -6.64
C SER A 203 5.66 -0.96 -6.31
N SER A 204 6.34 -1.44 -5.29
CA SER A 204 6.37 -2.87 -4.91
C SER A 204 5.97 -3.13 -3.46
N ARG A 205 5.64 -2.09 -2.66
CA ARG A 205 5.39 -2.27 -1.22
C ARG A 205 4.26 -1.40 -0.71
N LEU A 206 3.31 -2.04 -0.02
CA LEU A 206 2.30 -1.40 0.84
C LEU A 206 2.65 -1.69 2.30
N ASP A 207 2.60 -0.66 3.13
CA ASP A 207 2.62 -0.80 4.58
C ASP A 207 1.20 -0.62 5.11
N VAL A 208 0.79 -1.54 5.96
CA VAL A 208 -0.58 -1.63 6.48
C VAL A 208 -0.54 -1.56 7.98
N SER A 209 -1.47 -0.82 8.55
CA SER A 209 -1.68 -0.74 10.00
C SER A 209 -3.15 -0.89 10.31
N TRP A 210 -3.45 -1.60 11.38
CA TRP A 210 -4.78 -1.73 11.93
C TRP A 210 -4.66 -1.82 13.45
N VAL A 211 -5.41 -1.00 14.19
CA VAL A 211 -5.39 -1.01 15.64
C VAL A 211 -6.76 -0.66 16.21
N ARG A 212 -7.15 -1.31 17.30
CA ARG A 212 -8.37 -1.02 18.05
C ARG A 212 -8.24 0.26 18.87
N THR A 213 -9.40 0.84 19.21
CA THR A 213 -9.50 2.08 19.98
C THR A 213 -10.40 1.95 21.21
N ASP A 214 -11.06 0.80 21.37
CA ASP A 214 -12.06 0.54 22.41
C ASP A 214 -11.50 -0.13 23.68
N ARG A 215 -10.18 -0.34 23.73
CA ARG A 215 -9.47 -1.03 24.84
C ARG A 215 -9.90 -2.48 25.05
N ASN A 216 -10.53 -3.10 24.06
CA ASN A 216 -10.93 -4.50 24.09
C ASN A 216 -10.10 -5.31 23.10
N GLU A 217 -9.56 -6.42 23.55
CA GLU A 217 -8.90 -7.40 22.71
C GLU A 217 -9.91 -8.29 22.01
N LYS A 218 -9.50 -8.89 20.90
CA LYS A 218 -10.31 -9.89 20.18
C LYS A 218 -9.49 -11.15 19.96
N SER A 219 -10.14 -12.27 20.12
CA SER A 219 -9.56 -13.58 19.83
C SER A 219 -10.42 -14.29 18.80
N GLY A 220 -9.78 -14.99 17.86
CA GLY A 220 -10.47 -15.66 16.77
C GLY A 220 -9.56 -16.01 15.61
N PHE A 221 -10.14 -16.27 14.45
CA PHE A 221 -9.42 -16.57 13.22
C PHE A 221 -10.27 -16.26 11.98
N GLY A 222 -9.61 -16.20 10.83
CA GLY A 222 -10.24 -16.00 9.53
C GLY A 222 -10.00 -14.61 8.96
N THR A 223 -10.88 -14.19 8.06
CA THR A 223 -10.71 -12.96 7.27
C THR A 223 -10.76 -11.71 8.15
N ILE A 224 -9.76 -10.84 7.99
CA ILE A 224 -9.69 -9.52 8.63
C ILE A 224 -9.85 -8.38 7.62
N ALA A 225 -9.55 -8.63 6.34
CA ALA A 225 -9.70 -7.69 5.23
C ALA A 225 -9.82 -8.44 3.90
N ALA A 226 -10.23 -7.76 2.85
CA ALA A 226 -10.06 -8.22 1.47
C ALA A 226 -9.03 -7.32 0.77
N VAL A 227 -8.17 -7.91 -0.05
CA VAL A 227 -7.19 -7.19 -0.86
C VAL A 227 -7.56 -7.34 -2.33
N ASP A 228 -7.80 -6.22 -3.00
CA ASP A 228 -8.10 -6.18 -4.43
C ASP A 228 -6.82 -5.77 -5.18
N PHE A 229 -6.19 -6.73 -5.85
CA PHE A 229 -4.99 -6.53 -6.66
C PHE A 229 -5.37 -6.31 -8.11
N ILE A 230 -4.80 -5.30 -8.74
CA ILE A 230 -4.96 -5.03 -10.16
C ILE A 230 -3.76 -5.61 -10.92
N ILE A 231 -4.03 -6.54 -11.83
CA ILE A 231 -3.01 -7.16 -12.68
C ILE A 231 -2.76 -6.27 -13.90
N ILE A 232 -1.51 -5.94 -14.16
CA ILE A 232 -1.11 -5.04 -15.25
C ILE A 232 -1.38 -5.70 -16.61
N ASP A 233 -1.94 -4.95 -17.55
CA ASP A 233 -2.27 -5.42 -18.90
C ASP A 233 -1.04 -5.80 -19.74
N ASP A 234 0.06 -5.04 -19.59
CA ASP A 234 1.26 -5.17 -20.45
C ASP A 234 2.14 -6.40 -20.13
N VAL A 235 1.80 -7.16 -19.07
CA VAL A 235 2.50 -8.44 -18.73
C VAL A 235 2.39 -9.47 -19.84
N VAL A 236 1.44 -9.25 -20.72
CA VAL A 236 1.15 -10.03 -21.93
C VAL A 236 2.38 -10.35 -22.79
N THR A 237 3.32 -9.40 -22.89
CA THR A 237 4.49 -9.57 -23.76
C THR A 237 5.65 -10.30 -23.08
N LEU A 238 5.61 -10.45 -21.74
CA LEU A 238 6.74 -10.91 -20.95
C LEU A 238 6.75 -12.42 -20.66
N GLN A 239 5.68 -13.16 -21.03
CA GLN A 239 5.52 -14.60 -20.74
C GLN A 239 5.79 -14.96 -19.27
N ILE A 240 5.32 -14.13 -18.34
CA ILE A 240 5.49 -14.36 -16.90
C ILE A 240 4.54 -15.47 -16.48
N PRO A 241 5.03 -16.60 -15.94
CA PRO A 241 4.19 -17.75 -15.57
C PRO A 241 3.36 -17.48 -14.31
N GLY A 242 3.77 -16.52 -13.50
CA GLY A 242 3.13 -16.16 -12.26
C GLY A 242 3.94 -15.16 -11.44
N THR A 243 3.36 -14.70 -10.36
CA THR A 243 4.01 -13.79 -9.40
C THR A 243 3.79 -14.27 -7.98
N THR A 244 4.71 -13.91 -7.09
CA THR A 244 4.59 -14.20 -5.66
C THR A 244 4.29 -12.90 -4.90
N ILE A 245 3.26 -12.94 -4.08
CA ILE A 245 2.93 -11.87 -3.13
C ILE A 245 3.39 -12.33 -1.77
N THR A 246 4.18 -11.51 -1.08
CA THR A 246 4.71 -11.82 0.25
C THR A 246 4.21 -10.85 1.30
N ILE A 247 4.10 -11.32 2.53
CA ILE A 247 3.78 -10.50 3.70
C ILE A 247 4.94 -10.64 4.68
N ASP A 248 5.50 -9.51 5.11
CA ASP A 248 6.55 -9.47 6.11
C ASP A 248 6.39 -8.28 7.08
N SER A 249 7.42 -8.04 7.90
CA SER A 249 7.44 -6.92 8.85
C SER A 249 6.19 -6.90 9.74
N ILE A 250 5.77 -8.08 10.19
CA ILE A 250 4.55 -8.24 10.99
C ILE A 250 4.85 -7.93 12.45
N LYS A 251 4.08 -7.01 13.03
CA LYS A 251 4.05 -6.77 14.47
C LYS A 251 2.61 -6.75 14.94
N MET A 252 2.22 -7.75 15.70
CA MET A 252 0.92 -7.82 16.38
C MET A 252 1.10 -7.55 17.87
N ILE A 253 0.19 -6.77 18.45
CA ILE A 253 0.23 -6.45 19.88
C ILE A 253 -1.09 -6.75 20.57
N ASP A 254 -1.00 -7.06 21.87
CA ASP A 254 -2.13 -7.02 22.80
C ASP A 254 -2.43 -5.58 23.25
N ARG A 255 -3.45 -5.38 24.10
CA ARG A 255 -3.82 -4.06 24.64
C ARG A 255 -2.80 -3.46 25.61
N PHE A 256 -1.82 -4.25 26.06
CA PHE A 256 -0.73 -3.78 26.91
C PHE A 256 0.53 -3.50 26.09
N GLY A 257 0.48 -3.71 24.76
CA GLY A 257 1.56 -3.53 23.83
C GLY A 257 2.60 -4.65 23.86
N ASN A 258 2.28 -5.81 24.47
CA ASN A 258 3.13 -6.99 24.34
C ASN A 258 3.02 -7.53 22.93
N GLU A 259 4.16 -7.87 22.34
CA GLU A 259 4.21 -8.40 20.98
C GLU A 259 3.83 -9.88 20.94
N ILE A 260 2.99 -10.26 19.99
CA ILE A 260 2.53 -11.63 19.76
C ILE A 260 3.12 -12.11 18.45
N ALA A 261 3.79 -13.25 18.48
CA ALA A 261 4.44 -13.83 17.32
C ALA A 261 3.42 -14.29 16.26
N ILE A 262 3.58 -13.80 15.03
CA ILE A 262 2.73 -14.15 13.89
C ILE A 262 3.61 -14.65 12.76
N ALA A 263 3.30 -15.85 12.25
CA ALA A 263 3.91 -16.38 11.04
C ALA A 263 3.29 -15.74 9.79
N SER A 264 3.98 -15.83 8.65
CA SER A 264 3.43 -15.44 7.35
C SER A 264 3.59 -16.58 6.35
N SER A 265 2.81 -16.52 5.28
CA SER A 265 2.99 -17.36 4.11
C SER A 265 2.90 -16.55 2.83
N GLU A 266 3.57 -17.01 1.79
CA GLU A 266 3.53 -16.42 0.47
C GLU A 266 2.29 -16.90 -0.30
N LEU A 267 1.76 -16.04 -1.19
CA LEU A 267 0.76 -16.41 -2.18
C LEU A 267 1.40 -16.40 -3.57
N TYR A 268 1.45 -17.56 -4.22
CA TYR A 268 1.76 -17.62 -5.64
C TYR A 268 0.50 -17.47 -6.47
N VAL A 269 0.50 -16.49 -7.38
CA VAL A 269 -0.58 -16.22 -8.34
C VAL A 269 -0.10 -16.69 -9.72
N GLU A 270 -0.69 -17.76 -10.23
CA GLU A 270 -0.41 -18.26 -11.58
C GLU A 270 -1.03 -17.32 -12.62
N MET A 271 -0.27 -16.95 -13.63
CA MET A 271 -0.75 -16.13 -14.74
C MET A 271 -1.21 -17.00 -15.89
N ALA A 272 -2.38 -16.71 -16.44
CA ALA A 272 -2.84 -17.37 -17.64
C ALA A 272 -1.88 -17.06 -18.80
N PRO A 273 -1.42 -18.05 -19.55
CA PRO A 273 -0.78 -17.77 -20.80
C PRO A 273 -1.77 -17.00 -21.66
N ASN A 274 -1.33 -15.88 -22.20
CA ASN A 274 -2.21 -14.98 -22.91
C ASN A 274 -3.13 -15.67 -23.90
N ALA A 275 -4.42 -15.64 -23.63
CA ALA A 275 -5.44 -15.99 -24.62
C ALA A 275 -5.45 -15.02 -25.81
N LEU A 276 -4.82 -13.83 -25.68
CA LEU A 276 -4.59 -12.94 -26.84
C LEU A 276 -3.44 -13.42 -27.74
N SER A 277 -2.54 -14.29 -27.23
CA SER A 277 -1.60 -15.04 -28.08
C SER A 277 -2.15 -16.40 -28.48
N SER A 278 -3.25 -16.88 -27.87
CA SER A 278 -3.93 -18.16 -28.18
C SER A 278 -5.38 -18.00 -28.64
N GLU A 279 -5.91 -16.84 -28.98
CA GLU A 279 -6.69 -16.83 -30.18
C GLU A 279 -5.72 -17.18 -31.31
N GLN A 280 -5.40 -18.44 -31.40
CA GLN A 280 -5.53 -19.11 -32.66
C GLN A 280 -6.92 -18.76 -33.17
N GLN A 281 -7.10 -17.52 -33.67
CA GLN A 281 -8.01 -17.34 -34.76
C GLN A 281 -7.72 -18.53 -35.70
N PRO A 282 -8.75 -19.30 -36.09
CA PRO A 282 -8.54 -20.40 -36.99
C PRO A 282 -7.59 -19.91 -38.10
N ALA A 283 -6.68 -20.76 -38.53
CA ALA A 283 -5.59 -20.45 -39.46
C ALA A 283 -6.03 -19.80 -40.82
N GLU A 284 -7.23 -19.29 -40.90
CA GLU A 284 -7.87 -18.62 -42.02
C GLU A 284 -7.73 -17.07 -42.04
N THR A 285 -7.17 -16.44 -41.01
CA THR A 285 -6.95 -14.97 -41.03
C THR A 285 -5.46 -14.65 -40.97
N GLY A 286 -4.72 -15.13 -41.97
CA GLY A 286 -3.33 -14.70 -42.19
C GLY A 286 -3.28 -13.21 -42.53
N ILE A 287 -3.36 -12.30 -41.56
CA ILE A 287 -3.09 -10.88 -41.75
C ILE A 287 -1.69 -10.59 -41.22
N SER A 288 -0.80 -10.16 -42.09
CA SER A 288 0.53 -9.69 -41.77
C SER A 288 0.69 -8.21 -42.06
N LEU A 289 1.46 -7.52 -41.22
CA LEU A 289 1.86 -6.14 -41.41
C LEU A 289 3.38 -6.04 -41.37
N SER A 290 3.98 -5.52 -42.45
CA SER A 290 5.42 -5.34 -42.53
C SER A 290 5.82 -4.11 -43.34
N PRO A 291 6.96 -3.49 -43.05
CA PRO A 291 7.78 -3.70 -41.86
C PRO A 291 7.10 -3.12 -40.61
N ASN A 292 7.39 -3.68 -39.46
CA ASN A 292 6.98 -3.14 -38.16
C ASN A 292 8.13 -3.35 -37.14
N PRO A 293 8.85 -2.29 -36.72
CA PRO A 293 8.62 -0.85 -37.00
C PRO A 293 8.71 -0.44 -38.46
N THR A 294 7.97 0.62 -38.82
CA THR A 294 7.94 1.16 -40.19
C THR A 294 8.43 2.62 -40.22
N ALA A 295 9.11 2.99 -41.31
CA ALA A 295 9.41 4.39 -41.61
C ALA A 295 8.24 5.11 -42.29
N GLY A 296 6.99 4.68 -42.07
CA GLY A 296 5.78 5.29 -42.57
C GLY A 296 5.14 4.66 -43.80
N LEU A 297 5.64 3.49 -44.28
CA LEU A 297 4.95 2.70 -45.29
C LEU A 297 4.75 1.28 -44.75
N VAL A 298 3.49 0.88 -44.56
CA VAL A 298 3.13 -0.46 -44.10
C VAL A 298 2.54 -1.26 -45.26
N TYR A 299 3.07 -2.45 -45.51
CA TYR A 299 2.47 -3.44 -46.37
C TYR A 299 1.58 -4.36 -45.56
N ILE A 300 0.32 -4.47 -45.95
CA ILE A 300 -0.67 -5.34 -45.33
C ILE A 300 -1.01 -6.45 -46.31
N GLU A 301 -0.88 -7.70 -45.84
CA GLU A 301 -1.28 -8.89 -46.53
C GLU A 301 -2.31 -9.66 -45.71
N SER A 302 -3.39 -10.08 -46.35
CA SER A 302 -4.53 -10.77 -45.71
C SER A 302 -5.01 -11.92 -46.62
N ALA A 303 -5.46 -12.99 -46.01
CA ALA A 303 -6.09 -14.11 -46.75
C ALA A 303 -7.47 -13.76 -47.33
N ARG A 304 -8.01 -12.59 -47.00
CA ARG A 304 -9.33 -12.08 -47.44
C ARG A 304 -9.25 -10.60 -47.70
N PRO A 305 -10.12 -10.04 -48.56
CA PRO A 305 -10.17 -8.60 -48.78
C PRO A 305 -10.40 -7.83 -47.44
N VAL A 306 -9.54 -6.86 -47.21
CA VAL A 306 -9.69 -5.90 -46.10
C VAL A 306 -10.69 -4.85 -46.51
N LEU A 307 -11.83 -4.80 -45.84
CA LEU A 307 -12.88 -3.84 -46.13
C LEU A 307 -12.52 -2.45 -45.58
N ARG A 308 -11.91 -2.44 -44.40
CA ARG A 308 -11.51 -1.19 -43.71
C ARG A 308 -10.34 -1.46 -42.78
N ALA A 309 -9.43 -0.52 -42.68
CA ALA A 309 -8.41 -0.46 -41.66
C ALA A 309 -8.37 0.93 -41.01
N ASP A 310 -8.48 0.98 -39.70
CA ASP A 310 -8.42 2.18 -38.89
C ASP A 310 -7.20 2.15 -37.98
N LEU A 311 -6.48 3.27 -37.91
CA LEU A 311 -5.30 3.42 -37.06
C LEU A 311 -5.60 4.40 -35.93
N TYR A 312 -5.44 3.97 -34.68
CA TYR A 312 -5.67 4.76 -33.49
C TYR A 312 -4.34 5.05 -32.79
N ASN A 313 -4.20 6.21 -32.21
CA ASN A 313 -3.09 6.54 -31.33
C ASN A 313 -3.30 5.94 -29.93
N VAL A 314 -2.30 6.08 -29.04
CA VAL A 314 -2.36 5.58 -27.66
C VAL A 314 -3.47 6.19 -26.79
N THR A 315 -4.06 7.32 -27.19
CA THR A 315 -5.22 7.92 -26.51
C THR A 315 -6.56 7.45 -27.06
N GLY A 316 -6.56 6.53 -28.02
CA GLY A 316 -7.77 6.03 -28.69
C GLY A 316 -8.31 6.97 -29.77
N ALA A 317 -7.62 8.04 -30.13
CA ALA A 317 -8.04 8.94 -31.20
C ALA A 317 -7.67 8.33 -32.58
N LEU A 318 -8.62 8.39 -33.53
CA LEU A 318 -8.42 7.94 -34.91
C LEU A 318 -7.37 8.81 -35.60
N ALA A 319 -6.27 8.19 -36.05
CA ALA A 319 -5.15 8.86 -36.69
C ALA A 319 -5.18 8.71 -38.23
N ALA A 320 -5.62 7.57 -38.75
CA ALA A 320 -5.73 7.31 -40.17
C ALA A 320 -6.78 6.23 -40.44
N THR A 321 -7.37 6.22 -41.66
CA THR A 321 -8.30 5.20 -42.13
C THR A 321 -8.07 4.91 -43.59
N ILE A 322 -8.28 3.66 -44.03
CA ILE A 322 -8.24 3.23 -45.43
C ILE A 322 -9.29 2.15 -45.68
N GLN A 323 -9.86 2.14 -46.86
CA GLN A 323 -10.82 1.13 -47.32
C GLN A 323 -10.33 0.52 -48.65
N PRO A 324 -9.38 -0.45 -48.61
CA PRO A 324 -8.69 -0.92 -49.80
C PRO A 324 -9.49 -1.92 -50.60
N GLU A 325 -10.41 -2.67 -50.00
CA GLU A 325 -11.14 -3.80 -50.63
C GLU A 325 -10.24 -4.80 -51.35
N LYS A 326 -9.04 -5.04 -50.78
CA LYS A 326 -7.97 -5.87 -51.35
C LYS A 326 -7.37 -6.80 -50.31
N GLU A 327 -6.79 -7.90 -50.74
CA GLU A 327 -6.04 -8.82 -49.89
C GLU A 327 -4.62 -8.33 -49.61
N GLN A 328 -4.03 -7.52 -50.49
CA GLN A 328 -2.68 -6.99 -50.39
C GLN A 328 -2.65 -5.54 -50.82
N PHE A 329 -2.08 -4.68 -49.97
CA PHE A 329 -1.97 -3.26 -50.25
C PHE A 329 -0.88 -2.58 -49.39
N HIS A 330 -0.46 -1.38 -49.86
CA HIS A 330 0.44 -0.52 -49.13
C HIS A 330 -0.36 0.62 -48.50
N TRP A 331 -0.08 0.93 -47.24
CA TRP A 331 -0.69 2.04 -46.52
C TRP A 331 0.34 3.09 -46.17
N PRO A 332 0.31 4.27 -46.83
CA PRO A 332 1.23 5.36 -46.55
C PRO A 332 0.85 6.09 -45.27
N LEU A 333 1.75 6.05 -44.27
CA LEU A 333 1.58 6.65 -42.95
C LEU A 333 2.70 7.65 -42.60
N GLN A 334 3.47 8.13 -43.61
CA GLN A 334 4.62 9.03 -43.41
C GLN A 334 4.21 10.39 -42.79
N HIS A 335 2.95 10.74 -42.86
CA HIS A 335 2.41 11.96 -42.27
C HIS A 335 2.14 11.89 -40.79
N LEU A 336 2.23 10.69 -40.18
CA LEU A 336 1.98 10.47 -38.77
C LEU A 336 3.26 10.64 -37.96
N PRO A 337 3.21 11.19 -36.73
CA PRO A 337 4.35 11.27 -35.83
C PRO A 337 4.92 9.90 -35.45
N ASN A 338 6.20 9.88 -35.06
CA ASN A 338 6.78 8.71 -34.44
C ASN A 338 5.99 8.29 -33.20
N GLY A 339 5.70 7.02 -33.06
CA GLY A 339 4.90 6.53 -31.95
C GLY A 339 4.34 5.13 -32.14
N ILE A 340 3.60 4.70 -31.10
CA ILE A 340 2.84 3.46 -31.11
C ILE A 340 1.41 3.75 -31.54
N TYR A 341 0.90 2.92 -32.44
CA TYR A 341 -0.46 2.97 -32.94
C TYR A 341 -1.09 1.59 -32.89
N TYR A 342 -2.41 1.54 -32.82
CA TYR A 342 -3.20 0.31 -32.87
C TYR A 342 -4.03 0.31 -34.17
N CYS A 343 -3.79 -0.67 -35.03
CA CYS A 343 -4.48 -0.86 -36.28
C CYS A 343 -5.62 -1.85 -36.10
N GLU A 344 -6.86 -1.42 -36.32
CA GLU A 344 -8.04 -2.27 -36.40
C GLU A 344 -8.36 -2.57 -37.86
N ILE A 345 -8.33 -3.86 -38.25
CA ILE A 345 -8.49 -4.32 -39.62
C ILE A 345 -9.78 -5.13 -39.70
N GLN A 346 -10.73 -4.66 -40.52
CA GLN A 346 -12.03 -5.29 -40.72
C GLN A 346 -12.05 -6.06 -42.04
N THR A 347 -12.42 -7.34 -41.96
CA THR A 347 -12.75 -8.20 -43.08
C THR A 347 -14.23 -8.59 -43.02
N GLU A 348 -14.73 -9.35 -43.99
CA GLU A 348 -16.14 -9.84 -43.95
C GLU A 348 -16.43 -10.75 -42.74
N LYS A 349 -15.39 -11.40 -42.15
CA LYS A 349 -15.59 -12.38 -41.10
C LYS A 349 -15.08 -11.97 -39.72
N ALA A 350 -14.18 -10.99 -39.64
CA ALA A 350 -13.49 -10.66 -38.39
C ALA A 350 -13.01 -9.21 -38.37
N VAL A 351 -12.88 -8.69 -37.14
CA VAL A 351 -12.16 -7.46 -36.83
C VAL A 351 -10.90 -7.86 -36.07
N ILE A 352 -9.74 -7.47 -36.61
CA ILE A 352 -8.43 -7.86 -36.07
C ILE A 352 -7.66 -6.62 -35.68
N ARG A 353 -7.05 -6.63 -34.50
CA ARG A 353 -6.20 -5.53 -34.02
C ARG A 353 -4.73 -5.91 -34.08
N ARG A 354 -3.89 -4.98 -34.51
CA ARG A 354 -2.44 -5.12 -34.60
C ARG A 354 -1.74 -3.84 -34.13
N LYS A 355 -0.64 -3.99 -33.45
CA LYS A 355 0.23 -2.88 -33.07
C LYS A 355 1.09 -2.48 -34.27
N VAL A 356 1.19 -1.18 -34.52
CA VAL A 356 2.06 -0.58 -35.56
C VAL A 356 2.98 0.43 -34.87
N ILE A 357 4.28 0.32 -35.11
CA ILE A 357 5.28 1.26 -34.59
C ILE A 357 5.78 2.10 -35.76
N ILE A 358 5.60 3.40 -35.70
CA ILE A 358 6.11 4.36 -36.70
C ILE A 358 7.39 4.99 -36.15
N GLN A 359 8.49 4.88 -36.90
CA GLN A 359 9.79 5.41 -36.54
C GLN A 359 10.50 5.90 -37.80
N HIS A 360 10.47 7.23 -38.01
CA HIS A 360 11.16 7.92 -39.11
C HIS A 360 12.65 8.09 -38.85
#